data_f3489ecae803bae3342c08f20e640601
#
_entry.id   f3489ecae803bae3342c08f20e640601
#
_cell.length_a   1.000
_cell.length_b   1.000
_cell.length_c   1.000
_cell.angle_alpha   90.00
_cell.angle_beta   90.00
_cell.angle_gamma   90.00
#
_symmetry.space_group_name_H-M   'P 1'
#
loop_
_entity.id
_entity.type
_entity.pdbx_description
1 polymer ?
#
loop_
_entity_poly.entity_id
_entity_poly.type
_entity_poly.pdbx_seq_one_letter_code
_entity_poly.pdbx_strand_id
1 'polypeptide(L)'
;MKNQIVNLLSQNIEVLTSEEISQLIEIPPKPEMGDFAFPCFRLAKSYHKAPPMIAQDLKESIGDQAFLSEIKVVGGYLNFYVDKAQYAQQIIDKYNNATDYGCSDQGKDKTICIDYSSPNVAKNFHVGHLRTTIIGNSLYKIFSKLGYKVVRINHLGDWGTQFGKLIVAYKKWGSREAVEEKGIEELMDIYVKFHEEAEKDDSLNDEARAWFLKMEQGDEEALEIWQWFRDISLKEFMRVYNILGMEFDSFAGESFYRDKTADVIKRLTDAGLLKESQGAMIVPLDEYDMPPCIVAKKDGSSIYATRDLAAILYRKATYNFDRCLYVTGLEQKLHFAQVFKVIELMGNDYAKNLVHIPYGLVSLKSGKISSRKGNVIFAEDLLRESINKTTSIIEEKNPDIPDKEEVAKQVGIGAIIFNDLYNQRIKDVIFDWNKLLNFDGETGPYVQYTYARASSVLRKIGEVPDTIDYTLLIDEASIGLLKEIERYPQVIKDAAERYEPSAIARYSIDLAHAFNKFYHECQINVEDETTKYTRTNVVKIARYIIKDALSLLGIQCPEQM
;
A
#
# COMPACT_ATOMS: atom_id res chain seq x y z
N MET A 1 2.36 -11.87 -25.23
CA MET A 1 1.56 -12.60 -26.24
C MET A 1 0.30 -11.85 -26.67
N LYS A 2 -0.63 -11.45 -25.79
CA LYS A 2 -1.86 -10.74 -26.21
C LYS A 2 -1.56 -9.55 -27.14
N ASN A 3 -0.58 -8.70 -26.80
CA ASN A 3 -0.20 -7.55 -27.61
C ASN A 3 0.35 -7.93 -29.01
N GLN A 4 1.03 -9.07 -29.12
CA GLN A 4 1.49 -9.55 -30.44
C GLN A 4 0.32 -9.98 -31.31
N ILE A 5 -0.69 -10.65 -30.72
CA ILE A 5 -1.93 -11.01 -31.42
C ILE A 5 -2.72 -9.75 -31.79
N VAL A 6 -2.81 -8.75 -30.88
CA VAL A 6 -3.44 -7.44 -31.19
C VAL A 6 -2.77 -6.79 -32.39
N ASN A 7 -1.44 -6.69 -32.38
CA ASN A 7 -0.68 -6.09 -33.47
C ASN A 7 -0.89 -6.86 -34.78
N LEU A 8 -0.89 -8.20 -34.70
CA LEU A 8 -1.12 -9.07 -35.86
C LEU A 8 -2.52 -8.85 -36.47
N LEU A 9 -3.54 -8.80 -35.61
CA LEU A 9 -4.92 -8.53 -36.04
C LEU A 9 -5.09 -7.09 -36.56
N SER A 10 -4.43 -6.10 -35.95
CA SER A 10 -4.49 -4.69 -36.40
C SER A 10 -3.86 -4.46 -37.78
N GLN A 11 -2.93 -5.31 -38.16
CA GLN A 11 -2.36 -5.28 -39.55
C GLN A 11 -3.29 -5.88 -40.59
N ASN A 12 -4.27 -6.67 -40.18
CA ASN A 12 -5.19 -7.40 -41.06
C ASN A 12 -6.66 -6.92 -40.92
N ILE A 13 -6.97 -6.02 -40.01
CA ILE A 13 -8.31 -5.49 -39.73
C ILE A 13 -8.25 -3.96 -39.77
N GLU A 14 -8.84 -3.34 -40.76
CA GLU A 14 -8.83 -1.88 -40.95
C GLU A 14 -9.98 -1.17 -40.19
N VAL A 15 -11.04 -1.89 -39.86
CA VAL A 15 -12.31 -1.32 -39.36
C VAL A 15 -12.36 -1.22 -37.82
N LEU A 16 -11.34 -1.68 -37.09
CA LEU A 16 -11.22 -1.62 -35.66
C LEU A 16 -9.86 -1.04 -35.25
N THR A 17 -9.85 -0.27 -34.17
CA THR A 17 -8.60 0.20 -33.57
C THR A 17 -7.92 -0.93 -32.79
N SER A 18 -6.62 -0.79 -32.51
CA SER A 18 -5.87 -1.76 -31.66
C SER A 18 -6.48 -1.91 -30.26
N GLU A 19 -7.04 -0.83 -29.71
CA GLU A 19 -7.74 -0.86 -28.43
C GLU A 19 -9.02 -1.68 -28.49
N GLU A 20 -9.83 -1.51 -29.53
CA GLU A 20 -11.06 -2.30 -29.74
C GLU A 20 -10.73 -3.78 -29.94
N ILE A 21 -9.71 -4.09 -30.75
CA ILE A 21 -9.22 -5.46 -30.95
C ILE A 21 -8.77 -6.06 -29.62
N SER A 22 -8.00 -5.31 -28.83
CA SER A 22 -7.53 -5.76 -27.52
C SER A 22 -8.67 -6.07 -26.55
N GLN A 23 -9.75 -5.28 -26.58
CA GLN A 23 -10.95 -5.53 -25.75
C GLN A 23 -11.76 -6.74 -26.22
N LEU A 24 -11.70 -7.08 -27.50
CA LEU A 24 -12.43 -8.21 -28.07
C LEU A 24 -11.71 -9.56 -27.90
N ILE A 25 -10.37 -9.56 -27.71
CA ILE A 25 -9.64 -10.80 -27.46
C ILE A 25 -10.01 -11.38 -26.11
N GLU A 26 -10.55 -12.59 -26.16
CA GLU A 26 -10.99 -13.41 -25.01
C GLU A 26 -9.96 -14.50 -24.71
N ILE A 27 -9.94 -14.94 -23.45
CA ILE A 27 -9.24 -16.18 -23.01
C ILE A 27 -10.30 -17.28 -22.97
N PRO A 28 -10.19 -18.32 -23.83
CA PRO A 28 -11.14 -19.41 -23.82
C PRO A 28 -11.19 -20.13 -22.46
N PRO A 29 -12.36 -20.66 -22.06
CA PRO A 29 -12.52 -21.32 -20.76
C PRO A 29 -11.81 -22.68 -20.67
N LYS A 30 -11.41 -23.24 -21.81
CA LYS A 30 -10.73 -24.54 -21.88
C LYS A 30 -9.47 -24.47 -22.76
N PRO A 31 -8.35 -25.05 -22.33
CA PRO A 31 -7.09 -25.03 -23.06
C PRO A 31 -7.17 -25.60 -24.48
N GLU A 32 -8.01 -26.60 -24.72
CA GLU A 32 -8.23 -27.17 -26.06
C GLU A 32 -8.90 -26.20 -27.05
N MET A 33 -9.41 -25.07 -26.57
CA MET A 33 -10.01 -24.01 -27.40
C MET A 33 -9.00 -22.91 -27.76
N GLY A 34 -7.74 -23.07 -27.41
CA GLY A 34 -6.67 -22.11 -27.63
C GLY A 34 -6.34 -21.25 -26.41
N ASP A 35 -5.23 -20.51 -26.53
CA ASP A 35 -4.81 -19.58 -25.48
C ASP A 35 -5.52 -18.22 -25.57
N PHE A 36 -5.89 -17.82 -26.80
CA PHE A 36 -6.64 -16.59 -27.09
C PHE A 36 -7.66 -16.85 -28.19
N ALA A 37 -8.80 -16.14 -28.15
CA ALA A 37 -9.84 -16.19 -29.17
C ALA A 37 -10.26 -14.79 -29.59
N PHE A 38 -10.42 -14.58 -30.88
CA PHE A 38 -10.95 -13.33 -31.42
C PHE A 38 -12.32 -13.58 -32.06
N PRO A 39 -13.42 -12.93 -31.58
CA PRO A 39 -14.76 -13.06 -32.14
C PRO A 39 -14.92 -12.20 -33.40
N CYS A 40 -15.11 -12.82 -34.56
CA CYS A 40 -15.31 -12.12 -35.83
C CYS A 40 -16.72 -11.57 -36.02
N PHE A 41 -17.63 -11.74 -35.07
CA PHE A 41 -19.04 -11.32 -35.20
C PHE A 41 -19.19 -9.81 -35.41
N ARG A 42 -18.37 -8.97 -34.79
CA ARG A 42 -18.42 -7.51 -34.94
C ARG A 42 -18.01 -7.06 -36.33
N LEU A 43 -17.22 -7.86 -37.04
CA LEU A 43 -16.75 -7.56 -38.38
C LEU A 43 -17.78 -7.87 -39.48
N ALA A 44 -18.79 -8.71 -39.18
CA ALA A 44 -19.77 -9.22 -40.15
C ALA A 44 -20.49 -8.10 -40.91
N LYS A 45 -20.88 -7.04 -40.21
CA LYS A 45 -21.59 -5.90 -40.80
C LYS A 45 -20.67 -5.09 -41.72
N SER A 46 -19.42 -4.86 -41.35
CA SER A 46 -18.46 -4.03 -42.07
C SER A 46 -17.90 -4.74 -43.32
N TYR A 47 -17.69 -6.07 -43.19
CA TYR A 47 -17.14 -6.87 -44.30
C TYR A 47 -18.22 -7.53 -45.17
N HIS A 48 -19.51 -7.38 -44.79
CA HIS A 48 -20.65 -8.02 -45.48
C HIS A 48 -20.48 -9.54 -45.70
N LYS A 49 -19.84 -10.21 -44.72
CA LYS A 49 -19.54 -11.66 -44.73
C LYS A 49 -19.99 -12.33 -43.44
N ALA A 50 -20.25 -13.65 -43.51
CA ALA A 50 -20.52 -14.45 -42.31
C ALA A 50 -19.26 -14.54 -41.42
N PRO A 51 -19.40 -14.49 -40.09
CA PRO A 51 -18.25 -14.54 -39.17
C PRO A 51 -17.28 -15.71 -39.37
N PRO A 52 -17.72 -16.94 -39.69
CA PRO A 52 -16.78 -18.03 -40.02
C PRO A 52 -15.95 -17.79 -41.28
N MET A 53 -16.52 -17.13 -42.30
CA MET A 53 -15.78 -16.77 -43.50
C MET A 53 -14.74 -15.68 -43.22
N ILE A 54 -15.08 -14.69 -42.39
CA ILE A 54 -14.13 -13.65 -41.97
C ILE A 54 -12.98 -14.26 -41.17
N ALA A 55 -13.29 -15.19 -40.26
CA ALA A 55 -12.27 -15.88 -39.51
C ALA A 55 -11.32 -16.71 -40.39
N GLN A 56 -11.86 -17.33 -41.44
CA GLN A 56 -11.07 -18.07 -42.42
C GLN A 56 -10.18 -17.13 -43.26
N ASP A 57 -10.74 -16.03 -43.80
CA ASP A 57 -9.99 -15.01 -44.54
C ASP A 57 -8.84 -14.42 -43.70
N LEU A 58 -9.11 -14.12 -42.43
CA LEU A 58 -8.08 -13.62 -41.49
C LEU A 58 -7.00 -14.67 -41.24
N LYS A 59 -7.38 -15.94 -41.01
CA LYS A 59 -6.40 -17.00 -40.86
C LYS A 59 -5.45 -17.10 -42.08
N GLU A 60 -6.00 -17.04 -43.28
CA GLU A 60 -5.22 -17.12 -44.54
C GLU A 60 -4.33 -15.88 -44.72
N SER A 61 -4.84 -14.69 -44.39
CA SER A 61 -4.07 -13.44 -44.46
C SER A 61 -2.95 -13.37 -43.45
N ILE A 62 -3.18 -13.88 -42.21
CA ILE A 62 -2.20 -13.90 -41.13
C ILE A 62 -1.07 -14.90 -41.43
N GLY A 63 -1.40 -16.07 -41.99
CA GLY A 63 -0.42 -17.13 -42.25
C GLY A 63 0.27 -17.65 -40.98
N ASP A 64 1.37 -18.38 -41.17
CA ASP A 64 2.14 -18.96 -40.07
C ASP A 64 2.94 -17.87 -39.34
N GLN A 65 2.87 -17.90 -38.02
CA GLN A 65 3.59 -17.00 -37.13
C GLN A 65 4.48 -17.79 -36.18
N ALA A 66 5.75 -17.41 -36.07
CA ALA A 66 6.72 -18.15 -35.26
C ALA A 66 6.28 -18.31 -33.79
N PHE A 67 5.55 -17.32 -33.21
CA PHE A 67 5.08 -17.36 -31.84
C PHE A 67 3.76 -18.11 -31.63
N LEU A 68 3.16 -18.64 -32.71
CA LEU A 68 1.95 -19.45 -32.67
C LEU A 68 2.24 -20.87 -33.15
N SER A 69 1.80 -21.86 -32.41
CA SER A 69 1.86 -23.25 -32.85
C SER A 69 0.75 -23.57 -33.85
N GLU A 70 -0.40 -22.88 -33.74
CA GLU A 70 -1.55 -23.11 -34.60
C GLU A 70 -2.53 -21.92 -34.55
N ILE A 71 -3.28 -21.70 -35.64
CA ILE A 71 -4.46 -20.85 -35.72
C ILE A 71 -5.62 -21.70 -36.18
N LYS A 72 -6.71 -21.79 -35.38
CA LYS A 72 -7.93 -22.53 -35.74
C LYS A 72 -9.14 -21.63 -35.91
N VAL A 73 -9.97 -21.93 -36.89
CA VAL A 73 -11.29 -21.34 -37.02
C VAL A 73 -12.32 -22.28 -36.42
N VAL A 74 -13.05 -21.78 -35.41
CA VAL A 74 -14.12 -22.54 -34.74
C VAL A 74 -15.40 -21.68 -34.74
N GLY A 75 -16.32 -22.03 -35.60
CA GLY A 75 -17.51 -21.18 -35.83
C GLY A 75 -17.12 -19.77 -36.29
N GLY A 76 -17.55 -18.74 -35.59
CA GLY A 76 -17.19 -17.34 -35.85
C GLY A 76 -16.00 -16.82 -35.05
N TYR A 77 -15.18 -17.71 -34.47
CA TYR A 77 -13.97 -17.37 -33.70
C TYR A 77 -12.70 -17.75 -34.43
N LEU A 78 -11.69 -16.92 -34.30
CA LEU A 78 -10.31 -17.21 -34.66
C LEU A 78 -9.54 -17.50 -33.40
N ASN A 79 -9.14 -18.77 -33.19
CA ASN A 79 -8.49 -19.25 -31.98
C ASN A 79 -6.98 -19.38 -32.22
N PHE A 80 -6.20 -18.79 -31.33
CA PHE A 80 -4.74 -18.77 -31.39
C PHE A 80 -4.16 -19.72 -30.34
N TYR A 81 -3.30 -20.60 -30.76
CA TYR A 81 -2.50 -21.49 -29.91
C TYR A 81 -1.07 -21.01 -29.90
N VAL A 82 -0.59 -20.67 -28.73
CA VAL A 82 0.75 -20.10 -28.55
C VAL A 82 1.80 -21.22 -28.59
N ASP A 83 2.94 -21.00 -29.26
CA ASP A 83 4.10 -21.87 -29.12
C ASP A 83 4.66 -21.72 -27.70
N LYS A 84 4.50 -22.77 -26.89
CA LYS A 84 4.80 -22.74 -25.47
C LYS A 84 6.29 -22.57 -25.19
N ALA A 85 7.18 -23.15 -26.04
CA ALA A 85 8.62 -22.99 -25.87
C ALA A 85 9.06 -21.54 -26.17
N GLN A 86 8.54 -20.95 -27.24
CA GLN A 86 8.79 -19.56 -27.54
C GLN A 86 8.17 -18.60 -26.50
N TYR A 87 6.99 -18.94 -25.96
CA TYR A 87 6.39 -18.19 -24.87
C TYR A 87 7.31 -18.20 -23.63
N ALA A 88 7.81 -19.38 -23.24
CA ALA A 88 8.75 -19.51 -22.13
C ALA A 88 10.01 -18.68 -22.36
N GLN A 89 10.57 -18.76 -23.55
CA GLN A 89 11.74 -17.98 -23.94
C GLN A 89 11.48 -16.46 -23.80
N GLN A 90 10.42 -15.95 -24.36
CA GLN A 90 10.11 -14.51 -24.32
C GLN A 90 9.96 -13.99 -22.88
N ILE A 91 9.31 -14.76 -22.00
CA ILE A 91 9.11 -14.33 -20.62
C ILE A 91 10.43 -14.34 -19.85
N ILE A 92 11.21 -15.38 -20.00
CA ILE A 92 12.50 -15.51 -19.30
C ILE A 92 13.52 -14.50 -19.83
N ASP A 93 13.56 -14.28 -21.14
CA ASP A 93 14.42 -13.26 -21.75
C ASP A 93 14.02 -11.85 -21.27
N LYS A 94 12.73 -11.57 -21.17
CA LYS A 94 12.24 -10.30 -20.61
C LYS A 94 12.66 -10.10 -19.15
N TYR A 95 12.63 -11.16 -18.36
CA TYR A 95 13.13 -11.12 -16.99
C TYR A 95 14.65 -10.89 -16.96
N ASN A 96 15.42 -11.68 -17.71
CA ASN A 96 16.88 -11.63 -17.72
C ASN A 96 17.45 -10.29 -18.26
N ASN A 97 16.74 -9.66 -19.19
CA ASN A 97 17.13 -8.36 -19.75
C ASN A 97 16.72 -7.16 -18.86
N ALA A 98 15.93 -7.37 -17.84
CA ALA A 98 15.55 -6.32 -16.91
C ALA A 98 16.62 -6.15 -15.83
N THR A 99 17.06 -4.91 -15.56
CA THR A 99 17.95 -4.61 -14.43
C THR A 99 17.27 -4.93 -13.09
N ASP A 100 15.98 -4.66 -13.02
CA ASP A 100 15.11 -4.95 -11.87
C ASP A 100 13.70 -5.25 -12.42
N TYR A 101 13.31 -6.53 -12.41
CA TYR A 101 12.04 -6.94 -13.04
C TYR A 101 10.83 -6.35 -12.31
N GLY A 102 9.97 -5.71 -13.08
CA GLY A 102 8.80 -4.98 -12.56
C GLY A 102 9.02 -3.49 -12.35
N CYS A 103 10.26 -2.99 -12.39
CA CYS A 103 10.51 -1.55 -12.37
C CYS A 103 10.09 -0.87 -13.68
N SER A 104 9.93 0.45 -13.64
CA SER A 104 9.69 1.27 -14.82
C SER A 104 10.15 2.71 -14.64
N ASP A 105 10.32 3.43 -15.73
CA ASP A 105 10.64 4.86 -15.72
C ASP A 105 9.40 5.77 -15.71
N GLN A 106 8.21 5.23 -15.40
CA GLN A 106 6.94 5.98 -15.39
C GLN A 106 6.99 7.18 -14.45
N GLY A 107 7.70 7.03 -13.35
CA GLY A 107 7.89 8.05 -12.32
C GLY A 107 9.15 8.88 -12.48
N LYS A 108 9.93 8.70 -13.54
CA LYS A 108 11.18 9.44 -13.73
C LYS A 108 10.94 10.96 -13.69
N ASP A 109 11.77 11.64 -12.91
CA ASP A 109 11.71 13.09 -12.69
C ASP A 109 10.40 13.61 -12.03
N LYS A 110 9.57 12.69 -11.49
CA LYS A 110 8.31 13.03 -10.80
C LYS A 110 8.43 12.75 -9.30
N THR A 111 7.82 13.64 -8.52
CA THR A 111 7.80 13.54 -7.05
C THR A 111 6.39 13.26 -6.55
N ILE A 112 6.25 12.28 -5.65
CA ILE A 112 5.01 12.00 -4.92
C ILE A 112 5.25 12.25 -3.43
N CYS A 113 4.41 13.07 -2.79
CA CYS A 113 4.35 13.16 -1.34
C CYS A 113 3.28 12.18 -0.84
N ILE A 114 3.59 11.42 0.20
CA ILE A 114 2.61 10.55 0.88
C ILE A 114 2.57 10.93 2.36
N ASP A 115 1.41 11.41 2.81
CA ASP A 115 1.09 11.70 4.20
C ASP A 115 0.40 10.49 4.81
N TYR A 116 1.02 9.86 5.79
CA TYR A 116 0.52 8.64 6.41
C TYR A 116 1.07 8.44 7.83
N SER A 117 0.50 7.50 8.57
CA SER A 117 0.73 7.27 10.00
C SER A 117 0.11 8.37 10.87
N SER A 118 0.71 9.51 10.93
CA SER A 118 0.19 10.79 11.49
C SER A 118 -0.49 10.64 12.86
N PRO A 119 0.19 10.02 13.87
CA PRO A 119 -0.37 9.80 15.19
C PRO A 119 -0.47 11.11 15.97
N ASN A 120 -1.44 11.15 16.90
CA ASN A 120 -1.54 12.25 17.84
C ASN A 120 -0.51 12.08 18.97
N VAL A 121 0.22 13.15 19.25
CA VAL A 121 1.15 13.24 20.37
C VAL A 121 0.40 13.06 21.70
N ALA A 122 1.05 12.48 22.69
CA ALA A 122 0.49 12.12 24.00
C ALA A 122 -0.70 11.13 23.93
N LYS A 123 -0.79 10.37 22.83
CA LYS A 123 -1.71 9.24 22.71
C LYS A 123 -0.93 8.00 22.28
N ASN A 124 -1.38 6.84 22.75
CA ASN A 124 -0.77 5.57 22.38
C ASN A 124 -0.94 5.29 20.87
N PHE A 125 0.08 4.67 20.30
CA PHE A 125 0.04 4.20 18.92
C PHE A 125 -0.84 2.95 18.82
N HIS A 126 -2.06 3.10 18.34
CA HIS A 126 -3.05 2.02 18.26
C HIS A 126 -3.15 1.42 16.85
N VAL A 127 -3.91 0.33 16.71
CA VAL A 127 -4.06 -0.41 15.44
C VAL A 127 -4.59 0.44 14.28
N GLY A 128 -5.36 1.50 14.53
CA GLY A 128 -5.77 2.44 13.49
C GLY A 128 -4.58 3.20 12.87
N HIS A 129 -3.60 3.60 13.70
CA HIS A 129 -2.35 4.19 13.22
C HIS A 129 -1.48 3.16 12.50
N LEU A 130 -1.49 1.90 12.96
CA LEU A 130 -0.78 0.81 12.30
C LEU A 130 -1.25 0.64 10.86
N ARG A 131 -2.57 0.67 10.64
CA ARG A 131 -3.17 0.48 9.32
C ARG A 131 -2.74 1.55 8.31
N THR A 132 -2.87 2.83 8.65
CA THR A 132 -2.41 3.90 7.76
C THR A 132 -0.92 3.81 7.49
N THR A 133 -0.12 3.42 8.50
CA THR A 133 1.32 3.23 8.39
C THR A 133 1.67 2.12 7.39
N ILE A 134 1.01 0.98 7.47
CA ILE A 134 1.21 -0.17 6.58
C ILE A 134 0.81 0.19 5.13
N ILE A 135 -0.37 0.78 4.93
CA ILE A 135 -0.87 1.17 3.60
C ILE A 135 0.06 2.21 2.97
N GLY A 136 0.41 3.27 3.72
CA GLY A 136 1.27 4.33 3.23
C GLY A 136 2.68 3.84 2.86
N ASN A 137 3.27 2.98 3.69
CA ASN A 137 4.57 2.37 3.41
C ASN A 137 4.56 1.47 2.16
N SER A 138 3.50 0.69 1.97
CA SER A 138 3.36 -0.13 0.76
C SER A 138 3.22 0.75 -0.50
N LEU A 139 2.41 1.81 -0.45
CA LEU A 139 2.30 2.77 -1.55
C LEU A 139 3.65 3.44 -1.85
N TYR A 140 4.40 3.84 -0.81
CA TYR A 140 5.77 4.34 -0.97
C TYR A 140 6.64 3.39 -1.78
N LYS A 141 6.68 2.11 -1.41
CA LYS A 141 7.50 1.09 -2.09
C LYS A 141 7.03 0.84 -3.53
N ILE A 142 5.72 0.77 -3.76
CA ILE A 142 5.13 0.59 -5.10
C ILE A 142 5.49 1.76 -6.02
N PHE A 143 5.34 3.00 -5.57
CA PHE A 143 5.71 4.17 -6.38
C PHE A 143 7.21 4.28 -6.59
N SER A 144 8.03 3.95 -5.59
CA SER A 144 9.49 3.89 -5.74
C SER A 144 9.92 2.86 -6.78
N LYS A 145 9.29 1.67 -6.82
CA LYS A 145 9.53 0.63 -7.83
C LYS A 145 9.20 1.12 -9.26
N LEU A 146 8.23 2.02 -9.40
CA LEU A 146 7.87 2.65 -10.68
C LEU A 146 8.70 3.90 -11.01
N GLY A 147 9.78 4.15 -10.27
CA GLY A 147 10.75 5.21 -10.56
C GLY A 147 10.39 6.61 -10.03
N TYR A 148 9.33 6.75 -9.23
CA TYR A 148 9.01 8.04 -8.59
C TYR A 148 9.96 8.34 -7.43
N LYS A 149 10.31 9.63 -7.29
CA LYS A 149 10.85 10.14 -6.04
C LYS A 149 9.68 10.27 -5.04
N VAL A 150 9.73 9.52 -3.94
CA VAL A 150 8.67 9.56 -2.93
C VAL A 150 9.17 10.26 -1.66
N VAL A 151 8.37 11.21 -1.16
CA VAL A 151 8.60 11.90 0.12
C VAL A 151 7.58 11.37 1.13
N ARG A 152 8.07 10.70 2.19
CA ARG A 152 7.26 10.10 3.26
C ARG A 152 7.06 11.11 4.37
N ILE A 153 5.82 11.53 4.58
CA ILE A 153 5.46 12.56 5.55
C ILE A 153 4.66 11.95 6.68
N ASN A 154 5.11 12.17 7.90
CA ASN A 154 4.41 11.86 9.13
C ASN A 154 3.90 13.19 9.73
N HIS A 155 2.65 13.53 9.43
CA HIS A 155 2.02 14.77 9.88
C HIS A 155 1.49 14.59 11.30
N LEU A 156 2.36 14.76 12.30
CA LEU A 156 2.01 14.56 13.71
C LEU A 156 0.88 15.48 14.16
N GLY A 157 -0.09 14.94 14.88
CA GLY A 157 -1.09 15.72 15.61
C GLY A 157 -0.48 16.27 16.91
N ASP A 158 0.40 17.25 16.79
CA ASP A 158 1.22 17.77 17.88
C ASP A 158 0.86 19.19 18.31
N TRP A 159 -0.31 19.69 17.89
CA TRP A 159 -0.79 21.04 18.25
C TRP A 159 -2.30 21.07 18.46
N GLY A 160 -2.74 21.76 19.53
CA GLY A 160 -4.16 21.93 19.81
C GLY A 160 -4.47 22.07 21.30
N THR A 161 -5.73 22.33 21.62
CA THR A 161 -6.22 22.56 23.01
C THR A 161 -5.99 21.37 23.94
N GLN A 162 -5.82 20.16 23.40
CA GLN A 162 -5.48 18.97 24.19
C GLN A 162 -4.15 19.13 24.94
N PHE A 163 -3.19 19.90 24.41
CA PHE A 163 -1.92 20.15 25.09
C PHE A 163 -2.09 21.07 26.30
N GLY A 164 -2.97 22.07 26.22
CA GLY A 164 -3.32 22.86 27.40
C GLY A 164 -3.89 22.00 28.53
N LYS A 165 -4.78 21.04 28.21
CA LYS A 165 -5.31 20.07 29.18
C LYS A 165 -4.21 19.20 29.78
N LEU A 166 -3.30 18.72 28.95
CA LEU A 166 -2.20 17.86 29.37
C LEU A 166 -1.20 18.62 30.26
N ILE A 167 -0.91 19.89 29.96
CA ILE A 167 -0.05 20.75 30.78
C ILE A 167 -0.68 20.95 32.17
N VAL A 168 -2.00 21.26 32.24
CA VAL A 168 -2.71 21.37 33.52
C VAL A 168 -2.67 20.05 34.29
N ALA A 169 -2.95 18.94 33.62
CA ALA A 169 -2.89 17.61 34.22
C ALA A 169 -1.52 17.32 34.82
N TYR A 170 -0.46 17.57 34.06
CA TYR A 170 0.91 17.39 34.51
C TYR A 170 1.24 18.26 35.73
N LYS A 171 0.89 19.54 35.70
CA LYS A 171 1.19 20.48 36.80
C LYS A 171 0.41 20.16 38.10
N LYS A 172 -0.77 19.55 37.98
CA LYS A 172 -1.60 19.20 39.17
C LYS A 172 -1.34 17.82 39.70
N TRP A 173 -1.10 16.84 38.84
CA TRP A 173 -1.08 15.42 39.21
C TRP A 173 0.12 14.62 38.70
N GLY A 174 0.90 15.17 37.76
CA GLY A 174 2.08 14.52 37.23
C GLY A 174 3.36 14.85 37.98
N SER A 175 4.41 14.08 37.74
CA SER A 175 5.77 14.42 38.14
C SER A 175 6.72 14.08 37.00
N ARG A 176 7.88 14.75 36.98
CA ARG A 176 8.89 14.52 35.96
C ARG A 176 9.40 13.09 35.99
N GLU A 177 9.64 12.58 37.19
CA GLU A 177 10.11 11.22 37.43
C GLU A 177 9.13 10.18 36.91
N ALA A 178 7.83 10.33 37.19
CA ALA A 178 6.80 9.40 36.69
C ALA A 178 6.68 9.40 35.16
N VAL A 179 6.75 10.59 34.54
CA VAL A 179 6.69 10.72 33.09
C VAL A 179 7.97 10.18 32.42
N GLU A 180 9.16 10.38 33.01
CA GLU A 180 10.41 9.82 32.50
C GLU A 180 10.46 8.28 32.63
N GLU A 181 9.85 7.72 33.69
CA GLU A 181 9.78 6.27 33.93
C GLU A 181 8.76 5.57 33.03
N LYS A 182 7.53 6.12 32.93
CA LYS A 182 6.40 5.47 32.24
C LYS A 182 6.10 6.02 30.84
N GLY A 183 6.70 7.15 30.45
CA GLY A 183 6.52 7.74 29.14
C GLY A 183 5.07 8.15 28.83
N ILE A 184 4.56 7.72 27.68
CA ILE A 184 3.19 8.01 27.23
C ILE A 184 2.12 7.45 28.18
N GLU A 185 2.38 6.33 28.86
CA GLU A 185 1.39 5.75 29.78
C GLU A 185 1.02 6.73 30.89
N GLU A 186 2.02 7.39 31.51
CA GLU A 186 1.76 8.41 32.53
C GLU A 186 1.02 9.61 31.96
N LEU A 187 1.42 10.08 30.76
CA LEU A 187 0.72 11.18 30.09
C LEU A 187 -0.76 10.86 29.83
N MET A 188 -1.06 9.63 29.45
CA MET A 188 -2.43 9.18 29.24
C MET A 188 -3.21 9.08 30.57
N ASP A 189 -2.58 8.58 31.63
CA ASP A 189 -3.22 8.43 32.94
C ASP A 189 -3.63 9.80 33.53
N ILE A 190 -2.72 10.76 33.48
CA ILE A 190 -3.02 12.13 33.94
C ILE A 190 -4.01 12.84 33.02
N TYR A 191 -4.01 12.53 31.70
CA TYR A 191 -4.98 13.09 30.77
C TYR A 191 -6.40 12.57 31.02
N VAL A 192 -6.57 11.27 31.30
CA VAL A 192 -7.85 10.69 31.69
C VAL A 192 -8.32 11.31 32.99
N LYS A 193 -7.43 11.43 34.00
CA LYS A 193 -7.74 12.08 35.26
C LYS A 193 -8.18 13.54 35.08
N PHE A 194 -7.57 14.27 34.14
CA PHE A 194 -8.01 15.63 33.81
C PHE A 194 -9.49 15.64 33.40
N HIS A 195 -9.91 14.72 32.54
CA HIS A 195 -11.30 14.66 32.08
C HIS A 195 -12.27 14.33 33.20
N GLU A 196 -11.91 13.35 34.06
CA GLU A 196 -12.73 12.98 35.21
C GLU A 196 -12.90 14.13 36.21
N GLU A 197 -11.86 14.91 36.47
CA GLU A 197 -11.92 16.07 37.38
C GLU A 197 -12.59 17.30 36.69
N ALA A 198 -12.42 17.49 35.39
CA ALA A 198 -13.07 18.58 34.66
C ALA A 198 -14.61 18.40 34.54
N GLU A 199 -15.13 17.17 34.66
CA GLU A 199 -16.58 16.94 34.78
C GLU A 199 -17.14 17.46 36.12
N LYS A 200 -16.29 17.55 37.14
CA LYS A 200 -16.66 18.04 38.49
C LYS A 200 -16.37 19.54 38.69
N ASP A 201 -15.36 20.04 37.98
CA ASP A 201 -14.89 21.43 38.04
C ASP A 201 -14.54 21.95 36.65
N ASP A 202 -15.48 22.66 36.02
CA ASP A 202 -15.31 23.22 34.66
C ASP A 202 -14.21 24.30 34.59
N SER A 203 -13.78 24.87 35.72
CA SER A 203 -12.68 25.84 35.74
C SER A 203 -11.35 25.25 35.21
N LEU A 204 -11.18 23.92 35.25
CA LEU A 204 -10.04 23.24 34.68
C LEU A 204 -9.97 23.39 33.15
N ASN A 205 -11.13 23.45 32.48
CA ASN A 205 -11.17 23.70 31.04
C ASN A 205 -10.75 25.15 30.71
N ASP A 206 -11.06 26.12 31.55
CA ASP A 206 -10.60 27.51 31.39
C ASP A 206 -9.09 27.61 31.59
N GLU A 207 -8.58 26.96 32.61
CA GLU A 207 -7.13 26.84 32.87
C GLU A 207 -6.39 26.19 31.67
N ALA A 208 -6.95 25.13 31.11
CA ALA A 208 -6.40 24.47 29.91
C ALA A 208 -6.40 25.39 28.68
N ARG A 209 -7.47 26.15 28.47
CA ARG A 209 -7.51 27.17 27.41
C ARG A 209 -6.45 28.27 27.60
N ALA A 210 -6.24 28.71 28.84
CA ALA A 210 -5.21 29.68 29.17
C ALA A 210 -3.80 29.14 28.90
N TRP A 211 -3.51 27.90 29.24
CA TRP A 211 -2.22 27.26 28.91
C TRP A 211 -2.02 27.09 27.41
N PHE A 212 -3.04 26.71 26.66
CA PHE A 212 -2.93 26.63 25.21
C PHE A 212 -2.71 28.04 24.58
N LEU A 213 -3.37 29.06 25.09
CA LEU A 213 -3.12 30.42 24.65
C LEU A 213 -1.68 30.90 24.92
N LYS A 214 -1.11 30.52 26.09
CA LYS A 214 0.31 30.76 26.36
C LYS A 214 1.22 30.07 25.32
N MET A 215 0.93 28.80 24.95
CA MET A 215 1.68 28.13 23.90
C MET A 215 1.60 28.90 22.56
N GLU A 216 0.41 29.38 22.17
CA GLU A 216 0.22 30.18 20.94
C GLU A 216 0.98 31.51 20.98
N GLN A 217 1.12 32.11 22.16
CA GLN A 217 1.86 33.37 22.37
C GLN A 217 3.37 33.20 22.51
N GLY A 218 3.86 31.96 22.53
CA GLY A 218 5.28 31.66 22.61
C GLY A 218 5.87 31.66 24.01
N ASP A 219 5.04 31.46 25.05
CA ASP A 219 5.48 31.32 26.44
C ASP A 219 6.52 30.20 26.59
N GLU A 220 7.66 30.52 27.17
CA GLU A 220 8.82 29.59 27.25
C GLU A 220 8.48 28.33 28.05
N GLU A 221 7.82 28.45 29.22
CA GLU A 221 7.45 27.31 30.06
C GLU A 221 6.46 26.39 29.34
N ALA A 222 5.44 26.96 28.71
CA ALA A 222 4.44 26.19 27.99
C ALA A 222 5.02 25.43 26.81
N LEU A 223 5.93 26.05 26.04
CA LEU A 223 6.61 25.43 24.90
C LEU A 223 7.64 24.39 25.34
N GLU A 224 8.36 24.59 26.46
CA GLU A 224 9.29 23.61 26.99
C GLU A 224 8.56 22.31 27.41
N ILE A 225 7.45 22.42 28.14
CA ILE A 225 6.66 21.26 28.55
C ILE A 225 6.05 20.56 27.32
N TRP A 226 5.50 21.31 26.37
CA TRP A 226 4.97 20.77 25.13
C TRP A 226 6.03 20.02 24.32
N GLN A 227 7.22 20.60 24.13
CA GLN A 227 8.32 19.97 23.39
C GLN A 227 8.74 18.66 24.07
N TRP A 228 8.84 18.65 25.37
CA TRP A 228 9.18 17.45 26.13
C TRP A 228 8.13 16.34 25.94
N PHE A 229 6.83 16.64 26.01
CA PHE A 229 5.78 15.65 25.73
C PHE A 229 5.82 15.13 24.30
N ARG A 230 6.13 15.99 23.35
CA ARG A 230 6.32 15.64 21.94
C ARG A 230 7.50 14.68 21.78
N ASP A 231 8.62 14.95 22.41
CA ASP A 231 9.82 14.13 22.30
C ASP A 231 9.62 12.74 22.92
N ILE A 232 8.94 12.64 24.07
CA ILE A 232 8.56 11.37 24.69
C ILE A 232 7.67 10.58 23.72
N SER A 233 6.65 11.20 23.16
CA SER A 233 5.72 10.54 22.25
C SER A 233 6.41 10.07 20.97
N LEU A 234 7.28 10.90 20.40
CA LEU A 234 8.03 10.54 19.20
C LEU A 234 8.97 9.35 19.46
N LYS A 235 9.59 9.28 20.64
CA LYS A 235 10.41 8.13 21.04
C LYS A 235 9.62 6.83 21.04
N GLU A 236 8.38 6.84 21.54
CA GLU A 236 7.49 5.68 21.51
C GLU A 236 7.06 5.31 20.10
N PHE A 237 6.68 6.29 19.27
CA PHE A 237 6.34 6.04 17.87
C PHE A 237 7.51 5.43 17.09
N MET A 238 8.72 5.93 17.32
CA MET A 238 9.94 5.39 16.70
C MET A 238 10.19 3.93 17.08
N ARG A 239 9.80 3.47 18.28
CA ARG A 239 9.87 2.04 18.64
C ARG A 239 9.01 1.19 17.71
N VAL A 240 7.76 1.60 17.48
CA VAL A 240 6.85 0.87 16.56
C VAL A 240 7.39 0.91 15.13
N TYR A 241 7.86 2.07 14.65
CA TYR A 241 8.44 2.17 13.31
C TYR A 241 9.68 1.30 13.15
N ASN A 242 10.55 1.22 14.16
CA ASN A 242 11.72 0.34 14.14
C ASN A 242 11.34 -1.15 14.12
N ILE A 243 10.29 -1.56 14.84
CA ILE A 243 9.77 -2.93 14.78
C ILE A 243 9.31 -3.25 13.36
N LEU A 244 8.61 -2.31 12.70
CA LEU A 244 8.08 -2.46 11.35
C LEU A 244 9.14 -2.24 10.24
N GLY A 245 10.34 -1.73 10.59
CA GLY A 245 11.37 -1.36 9.61
C GLY A 245 10.94 -0.20 8.71
N MET A 246 10.21 0.79 9.26
CA MET A 246 9.66 1.92 8.52
C MET A 246 10.31 3.25 8.94
N GLU A 247 10.50 4.13 7.97
CA GLU A 247 11.13 5.44 8.15
C GLU A 247 10.33 6.53 7.47
N PHE A 248 10.54 7.78 7.90
CA PHE A 248 9.92 8.97 7.33
C PHE A 248 10.97 10.03 6.99
N ASP A 249 10.70 10.80 5.94
CA ASP A 249 11.57 11.89 5.50
C ASP A 249 11.22 13.20 6.21
N SER A 250 9.99 13.30 6.75
CA SER A 250 9.52 14.50 7.46
C SER A 250 8.60 14.13 8.61
N PHE A 251 8.82 14.76 9.76
CA PHE A 251 7.95 14.76 10.94
C PHE A 251 7.34 16.15 11.20
N ALA A 252 7.15 16.95 10.13
CA ALA A 252 6.50 18.24 10.22
C ALA A 252 5.01 18.06 10.52
N GLY A 253 4.65 18.14 11.81
CA GLY A 253 3.31 18.04 12.34
C GLY A 253 2.55 19.36 12.28
N GLU A 254 1.39 19.41 12.92
CA GLU A 254 0.52 20.61 12.98
C GLU A 254 1.25 21.83 13.54
N SER A 255 2.12 21.64 14.55
CA SER A 255 2.90 22.70 15.18
C SER A 255 3.83 23.43 14.21
N PHE A 256 4.38 22.72 13.22
CA PHE A 256 5.25 23.30 12.20
C PHE A 256 4.52 24.32 11.29
N TYR A 257 3.21 24.15 11.13
CA TYR A 257 2.42 24.99 10.23
C TYR A 257 1.74 26.16 10.92
N ARG A 258 1.82 26.29 12.26
CA ARG A 258 1.16 27.35 13.03
C ARG A 258 1.48 28.76 12.51
N ASP A 259 2.76 29.03 12.25
CA ASP A 259 3.24 30.34 11.81
C ASP A 259 2.89 30.65 10.33
N LYS A 260 2.41 29.65 9.60
CA LYS A 260 2.07 29.73 8.17
C LYS A 260 0.58 29.94 7.92
N THR A 261 -0.25 29.81 8.95
CA THR A 261 -1.71 29.96 8.84
C THR A 261 -2.13 31.38 8.53
N ALA A 262 -1.40 32.39 9.02
CA ALA A 262 -1.68 33.81 8.73
C ALA A 262 -1.54 34.13 7.23
N ASP A 263 -0.54 33.54 6.53
CA ASP A 263 -0.38 33.68 5.08
C ASP A 263 -1.55 33.03 4.31
N VAL A 264 -2.05 31.88 4.79
CA VAL A 264 -3.24 31.23 4.21
C VAL A 264 -4.46 32.13 4.29
N ILE A 265 -4.74 32.68 5.48
CA ILE A 265 -5.86 33.60 5.68
C ILE A 265 -5.73 34.83 4.78
N LYS A 266 -4.53 35.42 4.71
CA LYS A 266 -4.26 36.56 3.82
C LYS A 266 -4.54 36.20 2.35
N ARG A 267 -4.06 35.09 1.85
CA ARG A 267 -4.30 34.64 0.46
C ARG A 267 -5.78 34.41 0.17
N LEU A 268 -6.51 33.80 1.10
CA LEU A 268 -7.95 33.61 0.97
C LEU A 268 -8.71 34.95 0.96
N THR A 269 -8.25 35.92 1.76
CA THR A 269 -8.82 37.31 1.79
C THR A 269 -8.56 38.02 0.45
N ASP A 270 -7.30 37.98 -0.01
CA ASP A 270 -6.89 38.66 -1.26
C ASP A 270 -7.62 38.05 -2.48
N ALA A 271 -7.94 36.75 -2.44
CA ALA A 271 -8.74 36.07 -3.45
C ALA A 271 -10.26 36.30 -3.33
N GLY A 272 -10.73 37.02 -2.30
CA GLY A 272 -12.15 37.26 -2.08
C GLY A 272 -12.97 36.03 -1.70
N LEU A 273 -12.33 34.98 -1.19
CA LEU A 273 -12.95 33.67 -0.89
C LEU A 273 -13.56 33.60 0.52
N LEU A 274 -13.18 34.53 1.43
CA LEU A 274 -13.62 34.48 2.81
C LEU A 274 -14.97 35.18 3.01
N LYS A 275 -15.79 34.55 3.85
CA LYS A 275 -17.05 35.09 4.34
C LYS A 275 -17.16 34.93 5.84
N GLU A 276 -17.67 35.90 6.55
CA GLU A 276 -18.04 35.74 7.96
C GLU A 276 -19.41 35.04 8.05
N SER A 277 -19.51 33.99 8.85
CA SER A 277 -20.74 33.28 9.13
C SER A 277 -20.76 32.77 10.57
N GLN A 278 -21.79 33.15 11.34
CA GLN A 278 -21.99 32.75 12.74
C GLN A 278 -20.75 32.95 13.64
N GLY A 279 -19.98 34.00 13.36
CA GLY A 279 -18.76 34.31 14.11
C GLY A 279 -17.54 33.45 13.74
N ALA A 280 -17.54 32.78 12.60
CA ALA A 280 -16.39 32.09 12.03
C ALA A 280 -16.09 32.62 10.62
N MET A 281 -14.83 32.52 10.20
CA MET A 281 -14.44 32.78 8.82
C MET A 281 -14.54 31.50 8.03
N ILE A 282 -15.31 31.51 6.96
CA ILE A 282 -15.59 30.35 6.12
C ILE A 282 -15.25 30.61 4.65
N VAL A 283 -14.96 29.55 3.91
CA VAL A 283 -15.03 29.53 2.44
C VAL A 283 -16.35 28.85 2.06
N PRO A 284 -17.33 29.53 1.44
CA PRO A 284 -18.57 28.91 0.97
C PRO A 284 -18.28 27.90 -0.11
N LEU A 285 -18.92 26.72 -0.01
CA LEU A 285 -18.77 25.62 -0.97
C LEU A 285 -20.13 25.09 -1.46
N ASP A 286 -21.20 25.86 -1.27
CA ASP A 286 -22.58 25.47 -1.62
C ASP A 286 -22.72 25.16 -3.12
N GLU A 287 -22.02 25.87 -3.99
CA GLU A 287 -21.99 25.64 -5.44
C GLU A 287 -21.38 24.28 -5.83
N TYR A 288 -20.70 23.62 -4.90
CA TYR A 288 -20.03 22.32 -5.08
C TYR A 288 -20.69 21.21 -4.27
N ASP A 289 -21.94 21.41 -3.83
CA ASP A 289 -22.70 20.46 -2.99
C ASP A 289 -21.98 20.04 -1.70
N MET A 290 -21.21 20.97 -1.12
CA MET A 290 -20.46 20.76 0.13
C MET A 290 -20.83 21.82 1.17
N PRO A 291 -20.85 21.46 2.48
CA PRO A 291 -20.87 22.43 3.56
C PRO A 291 -19.69 23.40 3.48
N PRO A 292 -19.80 24.63 4.02
CA PRO A 292 -18.71 25.58 4.00
C PRO A 292 -17.47 25.06 4.73
N CYS A 293 -16.30 25.36 4.20
CA CYS A 293 -15.04 25.08 4.87
C CYS A 293 -14.74 26.17 5.90
N ILE A 294 -14.77 25.80 7.19
CA ILE A 294 -14.40 26.75 8.26
C ILE A 294 -12.88 26.86 8.26
N VAL A 295 -12.33 28.07 8.23
CA VAL A 295 -10.88 28.33 8.18
C VAL A 295 -10.33 29.08 9.38
N ALA A 296 -11.18 29.84 10.11
CA ALA A 296 -10.79 30.48 11.38
C ALA A 296 -12.01 30.65 12.29
N LYS A 297 -11.78 30.64 13.60
CA LYS A 297 -12.80 30.98 14.60
C LYS A 297 -12.98 32.48 14.71
N LYS A 298 -14.01 32.92 15.47
CA LYS A 298 -14.32 34.34 15.73
C LYS A 298 -13.15 35.11 16.34
N ASP A 299 -12.35 34.46 17.18
CA ASP A 299 -11.15 35.00 17.81
C ASP A 299 -9.92 35.04 16.90
N GLY A 300 -10.07 34.62 15.62
CA GLY A 300 -8.98 34.55 14.64
C GLY A 300 -8.08 33.29 14.80
N SER A 301 -8.34 32.44 15.80
CA SER A 301 -7.54 31.22 15.99
C SER A 301 -7.72 30.26 14.82
N SER A 302 -6.59 29.63 14.37
CA SER A 302 -6.58 28.68 13.30
C SER A 302 -7.23 27.35 13.73
N ILE A 303 -7.82 26.67 12.76
CA ILE A 303 -8.39 25.33 12.93
C ILE A 303 -7.67 24.31 12.03
N TYR A 304 -8.06 23.04 12.11
CA TYR A 304 -7.44 21.97 11.32
C TYR A 304 -7.35 22.30 9.82
N ALA A 305 -8.45 22.79 9.20
CA ALA A 305 -8.46 23.10 7.78
C ALA A 305 -7.40 24.15 7.38
N THR A 306 -7.17 25.17 8.20
CA THR A 306 -6.16 26.21 7.90
C THR A 306 -4.74 25.64 7.94
N ARG A 307 -4.47 24.74 8.90
CA ARG A 307 -3.17 24.08 8.98
C ARG A 307 -2.95 23.12 7.82
N ASP A 308 -3.98 22.41 7.39
CA ASP A 308 -3.91 21.52 6.21
C ASP A 308 -3.69 22.31 4.92
N LEU A 309 -4.36 23.45 4.76
CA LEU A 309 -4.11 24.37 3.64
C LEU A 309 -2.65 24.86 3.65
N ALA A 310 -2.14 25.27 4.82
CA ALA A 310 -0.75 25.68 4.98
C ALA A 310 0.22 24.53 4.64
N ALA A 311 -0.09 23.31 5.07
CA ALA A 311 0.70 22.13 4.79
C ALA A 311 0.77 21.82 3.28
N ILE A 312 -0.37 21.90 2.57
CA ILE A 312 -0.42 21.67 1.12
C ILE A 312 0.44 22.70 0.39
N LEU A 313 0.28 23.98 0.71
CA LEU A 313 1.05 25.08 0.10
C LEU A 313 2.55 24.92 0.35
N TYR A 314 2.94 24.62 1.59
CA TYR A 314 4.33 24.36 1.96
C TYR A 314 4.91 23.15 1.24
N ARG A 315 4.20 22.04 1.22
CA ARG A 315 4.64 20.80 0.53
C ARG A 315 4.84 21.04 -0.96
N LYS A 316 3.95 21.79 -1.61
CA LYS A 316 4.12 22.14 -3.03
C LYS A 316 5.34 23.01 -3.24
N ALA A 317 5.54 24.05 -2.42
CA ALA A 317 6.70 24.93 -2.52
C ALA A 317 8.04 24.22 -2.25
N THR A 318 8.04 23.27 -1.28
CA THR A 318 9.27 22.61 -0.81
C THR A 318 9.65 21.41 -1.68
N TYR A 319 8.69 20.56 -2.01
CA TYR A 319 8.95 19.28 -2.68
C TYR A 319 8.60 19.31 -4.18
N ASN A 320 7.91 20.35 -4.65
CA ASN A 320 7.42 20.47 -6.01
C ASN A 320 6.74 19.19 -6.51
N PHE A 321 5.87 18.59 -5.70
CA PHE A 321 5.23 17.31 -5.98
C PHE A 321 4.37 17.34 -7.25
N ASP A 322 4.35 16.21 -7.97
CA ASP A 322 3.38 15.91 -9.03
C ASP A 322 2.07 15.38 -8.47
N ARG A 323 2.11 14.64 -7.35
CA ARG A 323 0.95 14.19 -6.58
C ARG A 323 1.23 14.30 -5.08
N CYS A 324 0.17 14.55 -4.31
CA CYS A 324 0.22 14.46 -2.86
C CYS A 324 -0.92 13.57 -2.38
N LEU A 325 -0.56 12.46 -1.73
CA LEU A 325 -1.49 11.44 -1.26
C LEU A 325 -1.68 11.55 0.24
N TYR A 326 -2.92 11.48 0.71
CA TYR A 326 -3.31 11.55 2.12
C TYR A 326 -3.96 10.24 2.52
N VAL A 327 -3.24 9.40 3.25
CA VAL A 327 -3.70 8.08 3.70
C VAL A 327 -4.34 8.22 5.07
N THR A 328 -5.64 8.51 5.11
CA THR A 328 -6.39 8.78 6.35
C THR A 328 -7.71 8.02 6.39
N GLY A 329 -8.38 8.02 7.55
CA GLY A 329 -9.64 7.32 7.73
C GLY A 329 -10.76 7.83 6.81
N LEU A 330 -11.71 6.95 6.50
CA LEU A 330 -12.84 7.27 5.62
C LEU A 330 -13.70 8.42 6.15
N GLU A 331 -13.77 8.60 7.46
CA GLU A 331 -14.52 9.68 8.13
C GLU A 331 -13.99 11.06 7.76
N GLN A 332 -12.74 11.19 7.31
CA GLN A 332 -12.14 12.47 6.90
C GLN A 332 -12.42 12.84 5.43
N LYS A 333 -13.23 12.05 4.72
CA LYS A 333 -13.50 12.26 3.29
C LYS A 333 -14.02 13.65 2.97
N LEU A 334 -14.99 14.15 3.76
CA LEU A 334 -15.55 15.49 3.56
C LEU A 334 -14.50 16.57 3.81
N HIS A 335 -13.72 16.44 4.88
CA HIS A 335 -12.68 17.40 5.23
C HIS A 335 -11.67 17.58 4.08
N PHE A 336 -11.12 16.47 3.55
CA PHE A 336 -10.17 16.56 2.43
C PHE A 336 -10.82 17.08 1.14
N ALA A 337 -12.08 16.73 0.87
CA ALA A 337 -12.81 17.28 -0.27
C ALA A 337 -12.94 18.81 -0.18
N GLN A 338 -13.25 19.34 1.01
CA GLN A 338 -13.33 20.78 1.26
C GLN A 338 -11.96 21.45 1.11
N VAL A 339 -10.92 20.91 1.76
CA VAL A 339 -9.56 21.47 1.72
C VAL A 339 -9.01 21.50 0.29
N PHE A 340 -9.17 20.41 -0.48
CA PHE A 340 -8.71 20.36 -1.87
C PHE A 340 -9.48 21.34 -2.77
N LYS A 341 -10.78 21.49 -2.54
CA LYS A 341 -11.59 22.48 -3.28
C LYS A 341 -11.15 23.90 -2.95
N VAL A 342 -10.82 24.20 -1.71
CA VAL A 342 -10.30 25.53 -1.33
C VAL A 342 -8.97 25.80 -2.03
N ILE A 343 -8.04 24.84 -2.10
CA ILE A 343 -6.77 24.96 -2.86
C ILE A 343 -7.05 25.26 -4.35
N GLU A 344 -8.04 24.58 -4.95
CA GLU A 344 -8.47 24.84 -6.33
C GLU A 344 -8.99 26.26 -6.51
N LEU A 345 -9.90 26.71 -5.61
CA LEU A 345 -10.48 28.07 -5.63
C LEU A 345 -9.42 29.17 -5.42
N MET A 346 -8.32 28.86 -4.72
CA MET A 346 -7.15 29.73 -4.64
C MET A 346 -6.36 29.85 -5.95
N GLY A 347 -6.81 29.22 -7.05
CA GLY A 347 -6.16 29.26 -8.36
C GLY A 347 -4.98 28.29 -8.53
N ASN A 348 -4.89 27.25 -7.74
CA ASN A 348 -3.80 26.29 -7.82
C ASN A 348 -4.16 25.08 -8.70
N ASP A 349 -3.62 25.00 -9.90
CA ASP A 349 -3.87 23.93 -10.88
C ASP A 349 -3.51 22.52 -10.37
N TYR A 350 -2.59 22.43 -9.42
CA TYR A 350 -2.19 21.15 -8.82
C TYR A 350 -3.21 20.57 -7.84
N ALA A 351 -4.30 21.27 -7.53
CA ALA A 351 -5.37 20.75 -6.67
C ALA A 351 -5.93 19.42 -7.16
N LYS A 352 -6.02 19.22 -8.47
CA LYS A 352 -6.43 17.95 -9.12
C LYS A 352 -5.50 16.77 -8.82
N ASN A 353 -4.29 17.03 -8.33
CA ASN A 353 -3.25 16.05 -8.01
C ASN A 353 -3.18 15.76 -6.49
N LEU A 354 -4.06 16.35 -5.69
CA LEU A 354 -4.26 16.04 -4.28
C LEU A 354 -5.24 14.85 -4.19
N VAL A 355 -4.85 13.78 -3.54
CA VAL A 355 -5.63 12.55 -3.51
C VAL A 355 -5.83 12.07 -2.08
N HIS A 356 -7.07 11.97 -1.63
CA HIS A 356 -7.41 11.28 -0.39
C HIS A 356 -7.46 9.78 -0.65
N ILE A 357 -6.71 9.01 0.13
CA ILE A 357 -6.67 7.56 0.11
C ILE A 357 -7.37 7.03 1.37
N PRO A 358 -8.71 6.92 1.35
CA PRO A 358 -9.47 6.49 2.52
C PRO A 358 -9.27 5.01 2.81
N TYR A 359 -9.31 4.67 4.10
CA TYR A 359 -9.32 3.27 4.56
C TYR A 359 -10.42 3.03 5.61
N GLY A 360 -10.88 1.77 5.70
CA GLY A 360 -11.88 1.34 6.68
C GLY A 360 -11.28 1.06 8.06
N LEU A 361 -12.11 0.69 9.01
CA LEU A 361 -11.73 0.46 10.40
C LEU A 361 -10.99 -0.87 10.60
N VAL A 362 -10.28 -0.97 11.72
CA VAL A 362 -9.65 -2.20 12.20
C VAL A 362 -10.29 -2.60 13.51
N SER A 363 -10.65 -3.88 13.62
CA SER A 363 -11.20 -4.45 14.84
C SER A 363 -10.61 -5.84 15.12
N LEU A 364 -10.78 -6.32 16.35
CA LEU A 364 -10.48 -7.71 16.69
C LEU A 364 -11.78 -8.52 16.78
N LYS A 365 -11.73 -9.77 16.31
CA LYS A 365 -12.77 -10.74 16.58
C LYS A 365 -12.64 -11.19 18.03
N SER A 366 -13.51 -10.64 18.90
CA SER A 366 -13.66 -10.93 20.31
C SER A 366 -12.63 -11.91 20.91
N GLY A 367 -11.60 -11.39 21.46
CA GLY A 367 -10.61 -12.09 22.25
C GLY A 367 -9.70 -11.02 22.83
N LYS A 368 -9.58 -10.99 24.13
CA LYS A 368 -8.79 -10.01 24.87
C LYS A 368 -7.37 -9.98 24.33
N ILE A 369 -7.06 -9.00 23.46
CA ILE A 369 -5.77 -8.35 23.63
C ILE A 369 -6.01 -7.49 24.86
N SER A 370 -5.30 -7.77 25.93
CA SER A 370 -5.49 -7.11 27.21
C SER A 370 -5.10 -5.64 27.08
N SER A 371 -6.07 -4.80 26.69
CA SER A 371 -5.93 -3.39 26.95
C SER A 371 -6.07 -3.22 28.46
N ARG A 372 -5.01 -2.83 29.11
CA ARG A 372 -5.05 -2.55 30.56
C ARG A 372 -6.04 -1.46 30.92
N LYS A 373 -6.49 -0.65 29.92
CA LYS A 373 -7.48 0.43 30.11
C LYS A 373 -8.29 0.64 28.81
N GLY A 374 -9.49 0.07 28.74
CA GLY A 374 -10.47 0.38 27.68
C GLY A 374 -10.32 -0.40 26.37
N ASN A 375 -11.20 -0.14 25.40
CA ASN A 375 -11.33 -0.87 24.12
C ASN A 375 -10.26 -0.57 23.07
N VAL A 376 -9.11 0.02 23.43
CA VAL A 376 -8.05 0.41 22.49
C VAL A 376 -6.93 -0.63 22.47
N ILE A 377 -6.59 -1.13 21.28
CA ILE A 377 -5.52 -2.11 21.07
C ILE A 377 -4.26 -1.36 20.65
N PHE A 378 -3.19 -1.51 21.42
CA PHE A 378 -1.90 -0.92 21.08
C PHE A 378 -1.22 -1.72 19.97
N ALA A 379 -0.64 -1.01 19.01
CA ALA A 379 0.01 -1.64 17.88
C ALA A 379 1.21 -2.49 18.29
N GLU A 380 1.99 -2.02 19.27
CA GLU A 380 3.16 -2.76 19.76
C GLU A 380 2.75 -4.09 20.41
N ASP A 381 1.68 -4.09 21.22
CA ASP A 381 1.18 -5.32 21.87
C ASP A 381 0.73 -6.33 20.83
N LEU A 382 0.00 -5.88 19.78
CA LEU A 382 -0.42 -6.72 18.67
C LEU A 382 0.79 -7.35 17.95
N LEU A 383 1.81 -6.55 17.63
CA LEU A 383 3.02 -7.01 16.98
C LEU A 383 3.79 -8.01 17.84
N ARG A 384 3.98 -7.72 19.12
CA ARG A 384 4.66 -8.61 20.07
C ARG A 384 3.91 -9.93 20.28
N GLU A 385 2.59 -9.88 20.40
CA GLU A 385 1.76 -11.09 20.52
C GLU A 385 1.88 -11.96 19.27
N SER A 386 1.89 -11.36 18.06
CA SER A 386 2.10 -12.09 16.82
C SER A 386 3.47 -12.76 16.78
N ILE A 387 4.53 -12.06 17.16
CA ILE A 387 5.88 -12.61 17.24
C ILE A 387 5.93 -13.78 18.23
N ASN A 388 5.39 -13.63 19.44
CA ASN A 388 5.39 -14.67 20.47
C ASN A 388 4.64 -15.93 20.02
N LYS A 389 3.45 -15.77 19.40
CA LYS A 389 2.69 -16.90 18.84
C LYS A 389 3.47 -17.61 17.74
N THR A 390 4.15 -16.85 16.86
CA THR A 390 4.99 -17.40 15.79
C THR A 390 6.19 -18.15 16.38
N THR A 391 6.82 -17.62 17.43
CA THR A 391 7.91 -18.31 18.13
C THR A 391 7.45 -19.67 18.64
N SER A 392 6.29 -19.74 19.29
CA SER A 392 5.73 -21.02 19.79
C SER A 392 5.45 -22.02 18.67
N ILE A 393 4.94 -21.55 17.52
CA ILE A 393 4.73 -22.43 16.34
C ILE A 393 6.06 -22.96 15.79
N ILE A 394 7.08 -22.11 15.73
CA ILE A 394 8.41 -22.53 15.25
C ILE A 394 9.04 -23.53 16.23
N GLU A 395 8.93 -23.30 17.53
CA GLU A 395 9.44 -24.22 18.55
C GLU A 395 8.79 -25.60 18.50
N GLU A 396 7.51 -25.66 18.14
CA GLU A 396 6.79 -26.93 17.97
C GLU A 396 7.16 -27.66 16.67
N LYS A 397 7.26 -26.91 15.54
CA LYS A 397 7.40 -27.51 14.21
C LYS A 397 8.85 -27.66 13.72
N ASN A 398 9.72 -26.72 14.06
CA ASN A 398 11.11 -26.68 13.61
C ASN A 398 12.03 -26.05 14.67
N PRO A 399 12.24 -26.74 15.84
CA PRO A 399 12.98 -26.18 16.97
C PRO A 399 14.45 -25.84 16.66
N ASP A 400 15.05 -26.50 15.68
CA ASP A 400 16.48 -26.37 15.34
C ASP A 400 16.77 -25.34 14.23
N ILE A 401 15.77 -24.54 13.84
CA ILE A 401 15.99 -23.51 12.81
C ILE A 401 16.99 -22.45 13.28
N PRO A 402 17.97 -22.08 12.44
CA PRO A 402 18.86 -20.96 12.74
C PRO A 402 18.10 -19.64 12.87
N ASP A 403 18.60 -18.73 13.72
CA ASP A 403 18.07 -17.38 13.89
C ASP A 403 16.56 -17.34 14.20
N LYS A 404 16.07 -18.30 15.00
CA LYS A 404 14.67 -18.51 15.36
C LYS A 404 13.92 -17.22 15.71
N GLU A 405 14.54 -16.35 16.52
CA GLU A 405 13.93 -15.08 16.96
C GLU A 405 13.69 -14.13 15.77
N GLU A 406 14.66 -14.01 14.87
CA GLU A 406 14.52 -13.14 13.69
C GLU A 406 13.49 -13.72 12.70
N VAL A 407 13.48 -15.04 12.50
CA VAL A 407 12.45 -15.72 11.69
C VAL A 407 11.06 -15.49 12.28
N ALA A 408 10.89 -15.67 13.60
CA ALA A 408 9.62 -15.43 14.28
C ALA A 408 9.15 -13.97 14.14
N LYS A 409 10.08 -13.03 14.22
CA LYS A 409 9.82 -11.61 14.01
C LYS A 409 9.35 -11.33 12.57
N GLN A 410 10.09 -11.79 11.57
CA GLN A 410 9.76 -11.59 10.16
C GLN A 410 8.40 -12.20 9.80
N VAL A 411 8.11 -13.41 10.28
CA VAL A 411 6.85 -14.10 10.00
C VAL A 411 5.70 -13.48 10.77
N GLY A 412 5.87 -13.19 12.06
CA GLY A 412 4.82 -12.61 12.90
C GLY A 412 4.41 -11.21 12.44
N ILE A 413 5.36 -10.35 12.09
CA ILE A 413 5.09 -9.01 11.54
C ILE A 413 4.50 -9.14 10.14
N GLY A 414 5.08 -10.01 9.29
CA GLY A 414 4.60 -10.28 7.95
C GLY A 414 3.14 -10.74 7.92
N ALA A 415 2.73 -11.57 8.87
CA ALA A 415 1.35 -12.02 9.01
C ALA A 415 0.37 -10.88 9.25
N ILE A 416 0.72 -9.93 10.13
CA ILE A 416 -0.12 -8.75 10.41
C ILE A 416 -0.22 -7.84 9.19
N ILE A 417 0.93 -7.51 8.57
CA ILE A 417 0.97 -6.63 7.39
C ILE A 417 0.18 -7.26 6.24
N PHE A 418 0.38 -8.54 5.98
CA PHE A 418 -0.30 -9.24 4.89
C PHE A 418 -1.81 -9.30 5.10
N ASN A 419 -2.27 -9.64 6.30
CA ASN A 419 -3.70 -9.70 6.62
C ASN A 419 -4.39 -8.34 6.42
N ASP A 420 -3.74 -7.25 6.76
CA ASP A 420 -4.28 -5.90 6.51
C ASP A 420 -4.33 -5.60 5.02
N LEU A 421 -3.23 -5.79 4.29
CA LEU A 421 -3.10 -5.44 2.87
C LEU A 421 -3.79 -6.43 1.91
N TYR A 422 -4.10 -7.66 2.32
CA TYR A 422 -4.84 -8.62 1.49
C TYR A 422 -6.27 -8.16 1.20
N ASN A 423 -6.87 -7.41 2.12
CA ASN A 423 -8.18 -6.81 1.97
C ASN A 423 -8.09 -5.49 1.20
N GLN A 424 -9.13 -5.16 0.43
CA GLN A 424 -9.25 -3.82 -0.14
C GLN A 424 -9.22 -2.79 0.98
N ARG A 425 -8.41 -1.74 0.83
CA ARG A 425 -8.18 -0.73 1.88
C ARG A 425 -9.44 -0.08 2.44
N ILE A 426 -10.49 0.06 1.62
CA ILE A 426 -11.77 0.67 2.03
C ILE A 426 -12.61 -0.25 2.94
N LYS A 427 -12.35 -1.55 2.96
CA LYS A 427 -13.06 -2.50 3.80
C LYS A 427 -12.51 -2.50 5.21
N ASP A 428 -13.39 -2.76 6.18
CA ASP A 428 -12.97 -3.03 7.54
C ASP A 428 -12.19 -4.34 7.63
N VAL A 429 -11.17 -4.36 8.47
CA VAL A 429 -10.34 -5.54 8.72
C VAL A 429 -10.59 -6.06 10.12
N ILE A 430 -10.82 -7.36 10.22
CA ILE A 430 -10.98 -8.07 11.49
C ILE A 430 -9.78 -8.99 11.67
N PHE A 431 -8.98 -8.76 12.71
CA PHE A 431 -7.91 -9.67 13.07
C PHE A 431 -8.45 -10.92 13.75
N ASP A 432 -8.09 -12.08 13.19
CA ASP A 432 -8.37 -13.39 13.74
C ASP A 432 -7.07 -14.21 13.76
N TRP A 433 -6.54 -14.49 14.96
CA TRP A 433 -5.25 -15.16 15.15
C TRP A 433 -5.15 -16.51 14.43
N ASN A 434 -6.24 -17.29 14.41
CA ASN A 434 -6.25 -18.61 13.78
C ASN A 434 -6.13 -18.54 12.26
N LYS A 435 -6.60 -17.43 11.67
CA LYS A 435 -6.47 -17.20 10.23
C LYS A 435 -5.13 -16.57 9.88
N LEU A 436 -4.69 -15.60 10.68
CA LEU A 436 -3.52 -14.76 10.43
C LEU A 436 -2.23 -15.57 10.37
N LEU A 437 -2.05 -16.52 11.30
CA LEU A 437 -0.86 -17.37 11.42
C LEU A 437 -1.03 -18.76 10.78
N ASN A 438 -1.97 -18.93 9.85
CA ASN A 438 -2.14 -20.18 9.11
C ASN A 438 -1.11 -20.27 7.97
N PHE A 439 -0.43 -21.41 7.87
CA PHE A 439 0.59 -21.68 6.84
C PHE A 439 0.03 -22.38 5.59
N ASP A 440 -1.26 -22.75 5.59
CA ASP A 440 -1.92 -23.47 4.49
C ASP A 440 -3.01 -22.65 3.79
N GLY A 441 -3.12 -21.34 4.12
CA GLY A 441 -4.17 -20.47 3.62
C GLY A 441 -3.66 -19.28 2.79
N GLU A 442 -4.56 -18.38 2.45
CA GLU A 442 -4.24 -17.11 1.76
C GLU A 442 -3.64 -16.09 2.74
N THR A 443 -2.43 -16.37 3.24
CA THR A 443 -1.77 -15.64 4.32
C THR A 443 -0.33 -15.26 3.99
N GLY A 444 0.21 -14.28 4.74
CA GLY A 444 1.63 -13.92 4.66
C GLY A 444 2.58 -15.09 4.93
N PRO A 445 2.37 -15.83 6.05
CA PRO A 445 3.18 -17.02 6.34
C PRO A 445 3.19 -18.07 5.24
N TYR A 446 2.08 -18.29 4.52
CA TYR A 446 2.04 -19.20 3.38
C TYR A 446 2.97 -18.75 2.25
N VAL A 447 2.96 -17.46 1.89
CA VAL A 447 3.83 -16.91 0.84
C VAL A 447 5.29 -16.91 1.28
N GLN A 448 5.57 -16.55 2.54
CA GLN A 448 6.92 -16.60 3.13
C GLN A 448 7.47 -18.03 3.16
N TYR A 449 6.62 -19.01 3.51
CA TYR A 449 7.00 -20.43 3.47
C TYR A 449 7.29 -20.91 2.03
N THR A 450 6.53 -20.43 1.05
CA THR A 450 6.80 -20.71 -0.37
C THR A 450 8.16 -20.17 -0.81
N TYR A 451 8.52 -18.95 -0.37
CA TYR A 451 9.85 -18.39 -0.58
C TYR A 451 10.95 -19.23 0.08
N ALA A 452 10.78 -19.62 1.35
CA ALA A 452 11.73 -20.46 2.06
C ALA A 452 11.91 -21.85 1.41
N ARG A 453 10.82 -22.43 0.87
CA ARG A 453 10.85 -23.66 0.07
C ARG A 453 11.70 -23.49 -1.19
N ALA A 454 11.47 -22.42 -1.98
CA ALA A 454 12.27 -22.11 -3.16
C ALA A 454 13.74 -21.92 -2.80
N SER A 455 14.03 -21.19 -1.71
CA SER A 455 15.39 -21.02 -1.18
C SER A 455 16.05 -22.35 -0.78
N SER A 456 15.28 -23.27 -0.16
CA SER A 456 15.78 -24.61 0.20
C SER A 456 16.13 -25.45 -1.02
N VAL A 457 15.34 -25.39 -2.09
CA VAL A 457 15.64 -26.06 -3.37
C VAL A 457 16.98 -25.56 -3.91
N LEU A 458 17.18 -24.25 -3.98
CA LEU A 458 18.40 -23.66 -4.50
C LEU A 458 19.63 -24.01 -3.66
N ARG A 459 19.50 -24.02 -2.32
CA ARG A 459 20.61 -24.43 -1.44
C ARG A 459 21.00 -25.90 -1.64
N LYS A 460 20.02 -26.80 -1.87
CA LYS A 460 20.27 -28.23 -2.07
C LYS A 460 20.92 -28.53 -3.42
N ILE A 461 20.56 -27.79 -4.46
CA ILE A 461 21.08 -28.01 -5.82
C ILE A 461 22.43 -27.31 -6.00
N GLY A 462 22.62 -26.16 -5.35
CA GLY A 462 23.81 -25.34 -5.52
C GLY A 462 23.75 -24.46 -6.79
N GLU A 463 24.90 -23.96 -7.22
CA GLU A 463 25.02 -23.15 -8.42
C GLU A 463 24.80 -24.00 -9.68
N VAL A 464 24.01 -23.47 -10.60
CA VAL A 464 23.76 -24.07 -11.91
C VAL A 464 24.03 -23.04 -13.01
N PRO A 465 24.44 -23.48 -14.21
CA PRO A 465 24.54 -22.60 -15.38
C PRO A 465 23.21 -21.92 -15.70
N ASP A 466 23.27 -20.72 -16.25
CA ASP A 466 22.08 -19.96 -16.69
C ASP A 466 21.55 -20.44 -18.07
N THR A 467 21.80 -21.71 -18.41
CA THR A 467 21.31 -22.34 -19.63
C THR A 467 19.91 -22.90 -19.42
N ILE A 468 19.03 -22.63 -20.36
CA ILE A 468 17.63 -23.03 -20.31
C ILE A 468 17.24 -23.68 -21.64
N ASP A 469 16.70 -24.90 -21.57
CA ASP A 469 16.00 -25.53 -22.68
C ASP A 469 14.50 -25.25 -22.55
N TYR A 470 14.02 -24.29 -23.30
CA TYR A 470 12.63 -23.85 -23.24
C TYR A 470 11.62 -24.94 -23.65
N THR A 471 12.06 -25.96 -24.41
CA THR A 471 11.19 -27.09 -24.81
C THR A 471 10.78 -27.96 -23.61
N LEU A 472 11.50 -27.85 -22.50
CA LEU A 472 11.22 -28.54 -21.23
C LEU A 472 10.23 -27.77 -20.32
N LEU A 473 9.74 -26.60 -20.76
CA LEU A 473 8.83 -25.72 -20.00
C LEU A 473 7.44 -25.62 -20.65
N ILE A 474 7.00 -26.66 -21.35
CA ILE A 474 5.74 -26.65 -22.12
C ILE A 474 4.56 -27.29 -21.40
N ASP A 475 4.80 -27.93 -20.25
CA ASP A 475 3.75 -28.51 -19.42
C ASP A 475 2.87 -27.45 -18.76
N GLU A 476 1.70 -27.85 -18.27
CA GLU A 476 0.71 -26.92 -17.72
C GLU A 476 1.21 -26.15 -16.49
N ALA A 477 1.98 -26.82 -15.62
CA ALA A 477 2.49 -26.22 -14.38
C ALA A 477 3.58 -25.19 -14.69
N SER A 478 4.50 -25.49 -15.62
CA SER A 478 5.53 -24.55 -16.09
C SER A 478 4.89 -23.30 -16.73
N ILE A 479 3.96 -23.50 -17.66
CA ILE A 479 3.25 -22.40 -18.34
C ILE A 479 2.42 -21.59 -17.34
N GLY A 480 1.76 -22.23 -16.38
CA GLY A 480 1.02 -21.55 -15.32
C GLY A 480 1.90 -20.62 -14.49
N LEU A 481 3.09 -21.06 -14.08
CA LEU A 481 4.05 -20.24 -13.34
C LEU A 481 4.61 -19.10 -14.21
N LEU A 482 4.92 -19.37 -15.47
CA LEU A 482 5.41 -18.33 -16.40
C LEU A 482 4.35 -17.23 -16.65
N LYS A 483 3.07 -17.58 -16.70
CA LYS A 483 1.97 -16.60 -16.80
C LYS A 483 1.94 -15.66 -15.59
N GLU A 484 2.15 -16.19 -14.39
CA GLU A 484 2.23 -15.33 -13.20
C GLU A 484 3.49 -14.45 -13.21
N ILE A 485 4.63 -14.96 -13.66
CA ILE A 485 5.85 -14.17 -13.85
C ILE A 485 5.59 -13.00 -14.83
N GLU A 486 4.93 -13.26 -15.97
CA GLU A 486 4.59 -12.24 -16.97
C GLU A 486 3.68 -11.14 -16.40
N ARG A 487 2.72 -11.48 -15.52
CA ARG A 487 1.76 -10.55 -14.93
C ARG A 487 2.40 -9.51 -13.99
N TYR A 488 3.52 -9.85 -13.36
CA TYR A 488 4.07 -9.08 -12.26
C TYR A 488 4.24 -7.58 -12.53
N PRO A 489 4.86 -7.12 -13.63
CA PRO A 489 5.03 -5.70 -13.92
C PRO A 489 3.70 -4.95 -14.06
N GLN A 490 2.67 -5.60 -14.60
CA GLN A 490 1.36 -4.98 -14.76
C GLN A 490 0.63 -4.87 -13.41
N VAL A 491 0.76 -5.88 -12.55
CA VAL A 491 0.17 -5.85 -11.20
C VAL A 491 0.70 -4.66 -10.38
N ILE A 492 2.00 -4.34 -10.48
CA ILE A 492 2.58 -3.18 -9.81
C ILE A 492 1.96 -1.87 -10.33
N LYS A 493 1.79 -1.74 -11.63
CA LYS A 493 1.16 -0.56 -12.24
C LYS A 493 -0.30 -0.41 -11.81
N ASP A 494 -1.05 -1.49 -11.84
CA ASP A 494 -2.47 -1.52 -11.43
C ASP A 494 -2.61 -1.15 -9.94
N ALA A 495 -1.72 -1.64 -9.08
CA ALA A 495 -1.69 -1.29 -7.66
C ALA A 495 -1.41 0.20 -7.45
N ALA A 496 -0.49 0.79 -8.21
CA ALA A 496 -0.19 2.22 -8.16
C ALA A 496 -1.33 3.09 -8.68
N GLU A 497 -1.94 2.73 -9.81
CA GLU A 497 -3.04 3.50 -10.43
C GLU A 497 -4.28 3.54 -9.55
N ARG A 498 -4.58 2.42 -8.88
CA ARG A 498 -5.73 2.29 -7.98
C ARG A 498 -5.41 2.67 -6.54
N TYR A 499 -4.15 2.96 -6.23
CA TYR A 499 -3.68 3.14 -4.86
C TYR A 499 -4.07 1.96 -3.95
N GLU A 500 -3.93 0.73 -4.47
CA GLU A 500 -4.51 -0.47 -3.85
C GLU A 500 -3.46 -1.58 -3.68
N PRO A 501 -2.74 -1.60 -2.54
CA PRO A 501 -1.74 -2.63 -2.26
C PRO A 501 -2.28 -4.07 -2.26
N SER A 502 -3.59 -4.26 -2.07
CA SER A 502 -4.21 -5.58 -2.09
C SER A 502 -4.05 -6.31 -3.43
N ALA A 503 -3.80 -5.58 -4.52
CA ALA A 503 -3.48 -6.17 -5.81
C ALA A 503 -2.16 -6.98 -5.74
N ILE A 504 -1.14 -6.45 -5.06
CA ILE A 504 0.15 -7.14 -4.86
C ILE A 504 -0.03 -8.34 -3.90
N ALA A 505 -0.78 -8.15 -2.81
CA ALA A 505 -0.98 -9.23 -1.83
C ALA A 505 -1.69 -10.45 -2.45
N ARG A 506 -2.73 -10.22 -3.25
CA ARG A 506 -3.45 -11.30 -3.95
C ARG A 506 -2.57 -11.96 -5.01
N TYR A 507 -1.87 -11.15 -5.79
CA TYR A 507 -0.90 -11.67 -6.76
C TYR A 507 0.16 -12.55 -6.10
N SER A 508 0.65 -12.20 -4.90
CA SER A 508 1.62 -13.03 -4.18
C SER A 508 1.07 -14.42 -3.85
N ILE A 509 -0.23 -14.54 -3.55
CA ILE A 509 -0.90 -15.82 -3.35
C ILE A 509 -1.00 -16.60 -4.68
N ASP A 510 -1.44 -15.94 -5.77
CA ASP A 510 -1.54 -16.57 -7.09
C ASP A 510 -0.18 -17.14 -7.53
N LEU A 511 0.88 -16.34 -7.38
CA LEU A 511 2.25 -16.75 -7.70
C LEU A 511 2.72 -17.91 -6.81
N ALA A 512 2.42 -17.88 -5.50
CA ALA A 512 2.77 -18.95 -4.58
C ALA A 512 2.04 -20.25 -4.93
N HIS A 513 0.78 -20.21 -5.31
CA HIS A 513 0.02 -21.36 -5.79
C HIS A 513 0.63 -21.92 -7.08
N ALA A 514 0.91 -21.06 -8.06
CA ALA A 514 1.53 -21.49 -9.33
C ALA A 514 2.91 -22.12 -9.11
N PHE A 515 3.74 -21.52 -8.23
CA PHE A 515 5.04 -22.08 -7.86
C PHE A 515 4.89 -23.43 -7.16
N ASN A 516 3.98 -23.57 -6.21
CA ASN A 516 3.78 -24.84 -5.50
C ASN A 516 3.25 -25.93 -6.43
N LYS A 517 2.37 -25.61 -7.41
CA LYS A 517 1.95 -26.55 -8.45
C LYS A 517 3.17 -27.00 -9.28
N PHE A 518 3.98 -26.06 -9.76
CA PHE A 518 5.22 -26.36 -10.50
C PHE A 518 6.18 -27.23 -9.68
N TYR A 519 6.39 -26.92 -8.41
CA TYR A 519 7.26 -27.68 -7.52
C TYR A 519 6.80 -29.13 -7.33
N HIS A 520 5.50 -29.37 -7.26
CA HIS A 520 4.92 -30.71 -7.07
C HIS A 520 4.88 -31.53 -8.36
N GLU A 521 4.55 -30.93 -9.50
CA GLU A 521 4.38 -31.63 -10.77
C GLU A 521 5.69 -31.76 -11.55
N CYS A 522 6.62 -30.80 -11.39
CA CYS A 522 7.89 -30.77 -12.10
C CYS A 522 9.05 -31.06 -11.14
N GLN A 523 9.44 -32.34 -11.02
CA GLN A 523 10.59 -32.71 -10.17
C GLN A 523 11.85 -31.93 -10.61
N ILE A 524 12.42 -31.08 -9.70
CA ILE A 524 13.52 -30.17 -10.03
C ILE A 524 14.87 -30.84 -9.95
N ASN A 525 15.13 -31.58 -8.85
CA ASN A 525 16.38 -32.28 -8.65
C ASN A 525 16.31 -33.67 -9.32
N VAL A 526 16.63 -33.71 -10.59
CA VAL A 526 16.66 -34.92 -11.44
C VAL A 526 18.09 -35.23 -11.92
N GLU A 527 18.33 -36.43 -12.45
CA GLU A 527 19.66 -36.84 -12.96
C GLU A 527 20.02 -36.10 -14.26
N ASP A 528 19.02 -35.85 -15.12
CA ASP A 528 19.23 -35.07 -16.35
C ASP A 528 19.60 -33.62 -16.04
N GLU A 529 20.83 -33.26 -16.32
CA GLU A 529 21.38 -31.92 -15.99
C GLU A 529 20.64 -30.80 -16.72
N THR A 530 20.24 -31.00 -17.95
CA THR A 530 19.54 -29.97 -18.74
C THR A 530 18.20 -29.65 -18.12
N THR A 531 17.42 -30.66 -17.75
CA THR A 531 16.15 -30.50 -17.06
C THR A 531 16.35 -29.86 -15.67
N LYS A 532 17.35 -30.32 -14.91
CA LYS A 532 17.67 -29.77 -13.59
C LYS A 532 18.03 -28.28 -13.68
N TYR A 533 18.91 -27.89 -14.59
CA TYR A 533 19.34 -26.49 -14.76
C TYR A 533 18.17 -25.62 -15.23
N THR A 534 17.42 -26.08 -16.23
CA THR A 534 16.24 -25.37 -16.74
C THR A 534 15.23 -25.07 -15.62
N ARG A 535 14.81 -26.09 -14.87
CA ARG A 535 13.84 -25.94 -13.78
C ARG A 535 14.38 -25.11 -12.60
N THR A 536 15.67 -25.27 -12.28
CA THR A 536 16.32 -24.47 -11.21
C THR A 536 16.33 -22.99 -11.56
N ASN A 537 16.57 -22.61 -12.82
CA ASN A 537 16.53 -21.22 -13.25
C ASN A 537 15.11 -20.63 -13.13
N VAL A 538 14.07 -21.39 -13.42
CA VAL A 538 12.67 -20.94 -13.19
C VAL A 538 12.40 -20.75 -11.68
N VAL A 539 12.94 -21.63 -10.81
CA VAL A 539 12.85 -21.45 -9.35
C VAL A 539 13.54 -20.18 -8.88
N LYS A 540 14.72 -19.84 -9.44
CA LYS A 540 15.42 -18.58 -9.12
C LYS A 540 14.53 -17.36 -9.44
N ILE A 541 13.90 -17.35 -10.61
CA ILE A 541 13.01 -16.28 -11.07
C ILE A 541 11.79 -16.15 -10.13
N ALA A 542 11.09 -17.26 -9.87
CA ALA A 542 9.91 -17.26 -9.01
C ALA A 542 10.26 -16.79 -7.58
N ARG A 543 11.36 -17.30 -7.01
CA ARG A 543 11.86 -16.88 -5.69
C ARG A 543 12.12 -15.37 -5.63
N TYR A 544 12.79 -14.83 -6.65
CA TYR A 544 13.04 -13.38 -6.75
C TYR A 544 11.75 -12.59 -6.71
N ILE A 545 10.76 -12.95 -7.55
CA ILE A 545 9.50 -12.21 -7.66
C ILE A 545 8.67 -12.34 -6.38
N ILE A 546 8.63 -13.50 -5.73
CA ILE A 546 7.94 -13.67 -4.43
C ILE A 546 8.53 -12.71 -3.40
N LYS A 547 9.87 -12.66 -3.28
CA LYS A 547 10.57 -11.75 -2.36
C LYS A 547 10.28 -10.29 -2.68
N ASP A 548 10.36 -9.92 -3.94
CA ASP A 548 10.13 -8.55 -4.39
C ASP A 548 8.67 -8.12 -4.14
N ALA A 549 7.69 -8.95 -4.48
CA ALA A 549 6.27 -8.69 -4.23
C ALA A 549 5.98 -8.50 -2.72
N LEU A 550 6.53 -9.36 -1.85
CA LEU A 550 6.39 -9.20 -0.40
C LEU A 550 7.12 -7.94 0.10
N SER A 551 8.26 -7.58 -0.49
CA SER A 551 8.99 -6.37 -0.15
C SER A 551 8.18 -5.10 -0.45
N LEU A 552 7.40 -5.08 -1.55
CA LEU A 552 6.48 -3.99 -1.90
C LEU A 552 5.35 -3.81 -0.87
N LEU A 553 4.99 -4.87 -0.16
CA LEU A 553 4.07 -4.82 0.97
C LEU A 553 4.75 -4.41 2.28
N GLY A 554 6.08 -4.33 2.33
CA GLY A 554 6.86 -4.09 3.54
C GLY A 554 7.12 -5.35 4.36
N ILE A 555 7.01 -6.54 3.76
CA ILE A 555 7.18 -7.83 4.41
C ILE A 555 8.56 -8.40 4.08
N GLN A 556 9.27 -8.84 5.11
CA GLN A 556 10.55 -9.54 4.97
C GLN A 556 10.34 -11.05 4.76
N CYS A 557 11.28 -11.70 4.11
CA CYS A 557 11.22 -13.13 3.80
C CYS A 557 12.40 -13.86 4.46
N PRO A 558 12.15 -14.78 5.40
CA PRO A 558 13.20 -15.63 5.95
C PRO A 558 13.66 -16.66 4.92
N GLU A 559 14.98 -16.89 4.86
CA GLU A 559 15.56 -17.88 3.94
C GLU A 559 15.20 -19.33 4.31
N GLN A 560 14.81 -19.56 5.58
CA GLN A 560 14.38 -20.84 6.13
C GLN A 560 13.19 -20.62 7.06
N MET A 561 12.28 -21.58 7.06
CA MET A 561 11.12 -21.62 7.94
C MET A 561 10.86 -23.02 8.45
#